data_e834f511f96d8b29ea8e7759a925cc91
#
_entry.id   e834f511f96d8b29ea8e7759a925cc91
#
_cell.length_a   1.000
_cell.length_b   1.000
_cell.length_c   1.000
_cell.angle_alpha   90.00
_cell.angle_beta   90.00
_cell.angle_gamma   90.00
#
_symmetry.space_group_name_H-M   'P 1'
#
loop_
_entity.id
_entity.type
_entity.pdbx_description
1 polymer ?
#
loop_
_entity_poly.entity_id
_entity_poly.type
_entity_poly.pdbx_seq_one_letter_code
_entity_poly.pdbx_strand_id
1 'polypeptide(L)'
;MAIIRPFQNSDLPGVFEVWIRHWHAARQDPPVSVSILERALMSRSFFEPANLMVGLADGRVIAWAHWFRDAMPPGAEPAADDEEPSSATIAGLCFADEPGLAICDQLLKAVEESLRLAGIEKVHVGVIRDGRNGYAGLAPIGHGIGIPVSDARTGSLLSRSGYRVARTVDRMVAQTSTYRPPVNRSFLQLRRSTRLDHVPVLPTDPRVAAAMSHFDVEAHSLIDHQQQQAIAMCGLWMGDPEVQVMESSKAILSLTSLEAHRYDGAPVQIDANVEMGTPDCELSMEEQFLISSLVQSLSNRQVFSVETAVDCDDRKLLTQLKDLKFECVEQGKQWMKNLS
;
A
#
# COMPACT_ATOMS: atom_id res chain seq x y z
N MET A 1 17.83 -7.44 30.92
CA MET A 1 18.08 -6.07 30.46
C MET A 1 17.67 -5.98 29.01
N ALA A 2 16.85 -4.99 28.62
CA ALA A 2 16.43 -4.85 27.24
C ALA A 2 17.55 -4.25 26.39
N ILE A 3 17.76 -4.76 25.18
CA ILE A 3 18.78 -4.29 24.23
C ILE A 3 18.07 -3.89 22.95
N ILE A 4 18.40 -2.71 22.42
CA ILE A 4 17.91 -2.27 21.10
C ILE A 4 19.14 -2.17 20.18
N ARG A 5 19.03 -2.77 18.99
CA ARG A 5 20.09 -2.75 17.98
C ARG A 5 19.52 -2.96 16.57
N PRO A 6 20.29 -2.66 15.52
CA PRO A 6 19.94 -3.05 14.16
C PRO A 6 19.76 -4.57 14.02
N PHE A 7 18.93 -4.95 13.06
CA PHE A 7 18.62 -6.32 12.69
C PHE A 7 19.87 -7.10 12.24
N GLN A 8 19.89 -8.38 12.58
CA GLN A 8 20.82 -9.38 12.08
C GLN A 8 20.03 -10.54 11.48
N ASN A 9 20.57 -11.23 10.49
CA ASN A 9 19.84 -12.34 9.82
C ASN A 9 19.36 -13.44 10.79
N SER A 10 20.09 -13.65 11.90
CA SER A 10 19.67 -14.57 12.97
C SER A 10 18.38 -14.15 13.69
N ASP A 11 17.96 -12.88 13.56
CA ASP A 11 16.76 -12.39 14.22
C ASP A 11 15.48 -12.69 13.42
N LEU A 12 15.60 -13.08 12.15
CA LEU A 12 14.45 -13.26 11.25
C LEU A 12 13.33 -14.16 11.83
N PRO A 13 13.61 -15.31 12.46
CA PRO A 13 12.55 -16.09 13.08
C PRO A 13 11.80 -15.33 14.19
N GLY A 14 12.54 -14.58 15.01
CA GLY A 14 11.96 -13.76 16.08
C GLY A 14 11.16 -12.57 15.56
N VAL A 15 11.65 -11.90 14.53
CA VAL A 15 10.92 -10.82 13.84
C VAL A 15 9.58 -11.35 13.31
N PHE A 16 9.57 -12.52 12.67
CA PHE A 16 8.36 -13.15 12.17
C PHE A 16 7.41 -13.56 13.31
N GLU A 17 7.92 -14.15 14.40
CA GLU A 17 7.10 -14.51 15.55
C GLU A 17 6.39 -13.29 16.16
N VAL A 18 7.13 -12.17 16.30
CA VAL A 18 6.57 -10.91 16.79
C VAL A 18 5.54 -10.34 15.79
N TRP A 19 5.79 -10.42 14.47
CA TRP A 19 4.84 -10.02 13.44
C TRP A 19 3.50 -10.74 13.62
N ILE A 20 3.51 -12.07 13.68
CA ILE A 20 2.28 -12.88 13.81
C ILE A 20 1.53 -12.53 15.10
N ARG A 21 2.24 -12.49 16.24
CA ARG A 21 1.61 -12.20 17.54
C ARG A 21 1.00 -10.80 17.60
N HIS A 22 1.72 -9.81 17.07
CA HIS A 22 1.24 -8.44 17.03
C HIS A 22 -0.07 -8.32 16.27
N TRP A 23 -0.10 -8.84 15.04
CA TRP A 23 -1.26 -8.70 14.17
C TRP A 23 -2.45 -9.55 14.60
N HIS A 24 -2.22 -10.77 15.13
CA HIS A 24 -3.30 -11.53 15.73
C HIS A 24 -3.93 -10.80 16.94
N ALA A 25 -3.12 -10.15 17.76
CA ALA A 25 -3.63 -9.36 18.89
C ALA A 25 -4.41 -8.12 18.41
N ALA A 26 -4.10 -7.58 17.23
CA ALA A 26 -4.85 -6.52 16.55
C ALA A 26 -6.05 -7.06 15.73
N ARG A 27 -6.35 -8.37 15.81
CA ARG A 27 -7.43 -9.04 15.06
C ARG A 27 -7.25 -8.96 13.54
N GLN A 28 -6.02 -9.04 13.10
CA GLN A 28 -5.63 -9.11 11.69
C GLN A 28 -5.13 -10.51 11.35
N ASP A 29 -5.27 -10.90 10.10
CA ASP A 29 -4.78 -12.20 9.57
C ASP A 29 -3.52 -11.97 8.73
N PRO A 30 -2.33 -11.92 9.35
CA PRO A 30 -1.08 -11.78 8.61
C PRO A 30 -0.74 -13.06 7.85
N PRO A 31 0.07 -12.99 6.78
CA PRO A 31 0.57 -14.18 6.11
C PRO A 31 1.39 -15.06 7.06
N VAL A 32 1.20 -16.37 6.96
CA VAL A 32 1.70 -17.37 7.92
C VAL A 32 3.05 -17.99 7.53
N SER A 33 3.88 -17.29 6.76
CA SER A 33 5.16 -17.81 6.28
C SER A 33 6.30 -16.82 6.45
N VAL A 34 7.41 -17.29 7.05
CA VAL A 34 8.67 -16.50 7.14
C VAL A 34 9.14 -16.10 5.75
N SER A 35 9.03 -16.99 4.76
CA SER A 35 9.48 -16.73 3.39
C SER A 35 8.66 -15.63 2.70
N ILE A 36 7.39 -15.44 3.06
CA ILE A 36 6.57 -14.34 2.55
C ILE A 36 7.09 -13.00 3.09
N LEU A 37 7.36 -12.91 4.40
CA LEU A 37 7.93 -11.70 5.00
C LEU A 37 9.32 -11.39 4.42
N GLU A 38 10.16 -12.40 4.26
CA GLU A 38 11.48 -12.26 3.65
C GLU A 38 11.39 -11.74 2.20
N ARG A 39 10.56 -12.35 1.37
CA ARG A 39 10.35 -11.94 -0.03
C ARG A 39 9.72 -10.56 -0.15
N ALA A 40 8.70 -10.29 0.63
CA ALA A 40 7.96 -9.04 0.57
C ALA A 40 8.81 -7.83 0.99
N LEU A 41 9.72 -8.00 1.91
CA LEU A 41 10.46 -6.92 2.54
C LEU A 41 11.98 -7.07 2.36
N MET A 42 12.57 -8.12 2.90
CA MET A 42 14.02 -8.21 3.12
C MET A 42 14.82 -8.49 1.85
N SER A 43 14.22 -9.15 0.87
CA SER A 43 14.86 -9.42 -0.42
C SER A 43 14.74 -8.26 -1.42
N ARG A 44 14.14 -7.12 -1.02
CA ARG A 44 13.99 -5.96 -1.89
C ARG A 44 15.27 -5.16 -1.99
N SER A 45 15.56 -4.61 -3.18
CA SER A 45 16.75 -3.82 -3.43
C SER A 45 16.87 -2.54 -2.59
N PHE A 46 15.75 -2.04 -2.06
CA PHE A 46 15.72 -0.86 -1.19
C PHE A 46 15.68 -1.20 0.31
N PHE A 47 15.75 -2.48 0.69
CA PHE A 47 15.80 -2.88 2.07
C PHE A 47 17.21 -2.67 2.64
N GLU A 48 17.28 -1.91 3.72
CA GLU A 48 18.51 -1.68 4.48
C GLU A 48 18.38 -2.31 5.87
N PRO A 49 19.20 -3.32 6.21
CA PRO A 49 19.15 -3.96 7.53
C PRO A 49 19.33 -2.99 8.71
N ALA A 50 20.08 -1.90 8.50
CA ALA A 50 20.27 -0.86 9.51
C ALA A 50 18.98 -0.13 9.89
N ASN A 51 18.00 -0.09 8.96
CA ASN A 51 16.73 0.58 9.15
C ASN A 51 15.66 -0.33 9.81
N LEU A 52 15.99 -1.60 10.02
CA LEU A 52 15.18 -2.53 10.82
C LEU A 52 15.82 -2.66 12.21
N MET A 53 15.18 -2.07 13.20
CA MET A 53 15.63 -2.10 14.59
C MET A 53 14.87 -3.19 15.35
N VAL A 54 15.59 -3.97 16.18
CA VAL A 54 15.00 -5.00 17.02
C VAL A 54 15.22 -4.70 18.50
N GLY A 55 14.19 -4.95 19.29
CA GLY A 55 14.24 -4.91 20.75
C GLY A 55 14.28 -6.33 21.31
N LEU A 56 15.31 -6.64 22.09
CA LEU A 56 15.53 -7.97 22.68
C LEU A 56 15.35 -7.93 24.19
N ALA A 57 14.76 -9.00 24.72
CA ALA A 57 14.80 -9.36 26.15
C ALA A 57 15.27 -10.78 26.28
N ASP A 58 16.24 -11.03 27.14
CA ASP A 58 16.83 -12.34 27.38
C ASP A 58 17.25 -13.08 26.09
N GLY A 59 17.81 -12.28 25.15
CA GLY A 59 18.29 -12.79 23.84
C GLY A 59 17.19 -13.08 22.82
N ARG A 60 15.92 -12.82 23.11
CA ARG A 60 14.79 -13.04 22.19
C ARG A 60 14.26 -11.71 21.66
N VAL A 61 13.91 -11.66 20.39
CA VAL A 61 13.21 -10.52 19.79
C VAL A 61 11.80 -10.43 20.39
N ILE A 62 11.44 -9.28 20.95
CA ILE A 62 10.13 -9.01 21.55
C ILE A 62 9.43 -7.81 20.92
N ALA A 63 10.17 -6.98 20.18
CA ALA A 63 9.65 -5.87 19.40
C ALA A 63 10.57 -5.57 18.23
N TRP A 64 10.05 -4.97 17.18
CA TRP A 64 10.84 -4.46 16.08
C TRP A 64 10.15 -3.29 15.38
N ALA A 65 10.94 -2.45 14.72
CA ALA A 65 10.46 -1.38 13.87
C ALA A 65 11.31 -1.30 12.60
N HIS A 66 10.66 -1.07 11.47
CA HIS A 66 11.32 -0.85 10.18
C HIS A 66 10.86 0.47 9.57
N TRP A 67 11.81 1.25 9.10
CA TRP A 67 11.56 2.50 8.42
C TRP A 67 12.28 2.56 7.08
N PHE A 68 11.77 3.35 6.17
CA PHE A 68 12.42 3.69 4.91
C PHE A 68 12.25 5.19 4.63
N ARG A 69 13.19 5.74 3.89
CA ARG A 69 13.12 7.12 3.40
C ARG A 69 12.01 7.21 2.36
N ASP A 70 11.16 8.23 2.45
CA ASP A 70 10.09 8.43 1.49
C ASP A 70 10.66 8.70 0.09
N ALA A 71 9.91 8.40 -0.96
CA ALA A 71 10.29 8.77 -2.31
C ALA A 71 10.12 10.29 -2.50
N MET A 72 10.90 10.86 -3.42
CA MET A 72 10.67 12.24 -3.85
C MET A 72 9.24 12.39 -4.40
N PRO A 73 8.56 13.52 -4.13
CA PRO A 73 7.27 13.79 -4.75
C PRO A 73 7.37 13.76 -6.28
N PRO A 74 6.33 13.31 -6.98
CA PRO A 74 6.27 13.38 -8.43
C PRO A 74 6.49 14.80 -8.93
N GLY A 75 7.30 14.97 -9.98
CA GLY A 75 7.58 16.28 -10.56
C GLY A 75 8.50 17.21 -9.75
N ALA A 76 9.02 16.76 -8.62
CA ALA A 76 10.12 17.44 -7.96
C ALA A 76 11.36 17.29 -8.85
N GLU A 77 11.84 18.38 -9.45
CA GLU A 77 13.15 18.37 -10.07
C GLU A 77 14.18 18.04 -8.98
N PRO A 78 15.11 17.09 -9.22
CA PRO A 78 16.22 16.91 -8.29
C PRO A 78 16.90 18.26 -8.16
N ALA A 79 16.90 18.82 -6.96
CA ALA A 79 17.69 20.01 -6.67
C ALA A 79 19.13 19.72 -7.11
N ALA A 80 19.85 20.73 -7.59
CA ALA A 80 21.17 20.59 -8.19
C ALA A 80 22.24 19.92 -7.27
N ASP A 81 21.88 19.64 -6.04
CA ASP A 81 22.71 18.99 -5.01
C ASP A 81 21.94 17.80 -4.40
N ASP A 82 21.69 16.72 -5.11
CA ASP A 82 21.21 15.40 -4.62
C ASP A 82 20.47 15.44 -3.24
N GLU A 83 19.59 16.40 -3.01
CA GLU A 83 18.84 16.51 -1.74
C GLU A 83 17.90 15.33 -1.60
N GLU A 84 18.32 14.39 -0.76
CA GLU A 84 17.47 13.27 -0.36
C GLU A 84 16.22 13.77 0.40
N PRO A 85 15.05 13.10 0.25
CA PRO A 85 13.86 13.49 0.99
C PRO A 85 14.11 13.61 2.50
N SER A 86 13.71 14.73 3.10
CA SER A 86 13.79 14.96 4.55
C SER A 86 12.68 14.24 5.32
N SER A 87 11.92 13.36 4.68
CA SER A 87 10.86 12.58 5.29
C SER A 87 11.09 11.07 5.17
N ALA A 88 10.56 10.34 6.16
CA ALA A 88 10.61 8.88 6.20
C ALA A 88 9.32 8.29 6.77
N THR A 89 9.07 7.04 6.44
CA THR A 89 7.93 6.27 6.95
C THR A 89 8.39 5.08 7.78
N ILE A 90 7.94 5.01 9.04
CA ILE A 90 7.99 3.79 9.85
C ILE A 90 6.85 2.91 9.36
N ALA A 91 7.18 1.89 8.57
CA ALA A 91 6.22 1.01 7.95
C ALA A 91 5.75 -0.09 8.89
N GLY A 92 6.68 -0.68 9.65
CA GLY A 92 6.40 -1.71 10.64
C GLY A 92 6.77 -1.24 12.03
N LEU A 93 5.86 -1.42 12.98
CA LEU A 93 6.11 -1.24 14.42
C LEU A 93 5.33 -2.35 15.12
N CYS A 94 6.02 -3.45 15.40
CA CYS A 94 5.41 -4.67 15.94
C CYS A 94 6.01 -5.03 17.29
N PHE A 95 5.19 -5.56 18.17
CA PHE A 95 5.60 -6.02 19.49
C PHE A 95 4.74 -7.20 19.94
N ALA A 96 5.40 -8.16 20.62
CA ALA A 96 4.72 -9.27 21.24
C ALA A 96 4.35 -8.90 22.68
N ASP A 97 3.09 -9.06 23.03
CA ASP A 97 2.57 -8.93 24.39
C ASP A 97 2.99 -7.66 25.17
N GLU A 98 2.77 -7.63 26.51
CA GLU A 98 3.11 -6.50 27.37
C GLU A 98 4.63 -6.20 27.47
N PRO A 99 5.52 -7.21 27.57
CA PRO A 99 6.97 -6.95 27.57
C PRO A 99 7.46 -6.26 26.32
N GLY A 100 6.93 -6.62 25.14
CA GLY A 100 7.24 -5.95 23.88
C GLY A 100 6.72 -4.51 23.88
N LEU A 101 5.51 -4.27 24.37
CA LEU A 101 4.95 -2.93 24.47
C LEU A 101 5.78 -2.04 25.42
N ALA A 102 6.26 -2.58 26.53
CA ALA A 102 7.09 -1.83 27.48
C ALA A 102 8.43 -1.34 26.90
N ILE A 103 9.00 -2.07 25.92
CA ILE A 103 10.23 -1.66 25.23
C ILE A 103 9.97 -0.73 24.05
N CYS A 104 8.75 -0.66 23.53
CA CYS A 104 8.43 0.10 22.32
C CYS A 104 8.68 1.60 22.44
N ASP A 105 8.51 2.19 23.65
CA ASP A 105 8.87 3.60 23.86
C ASP A 105 10.37 3.84 23.65
N GLN A 106 11.22 2.91 24.06
CA GLN A 106 12.68 2.98 23.86
C GLN A 106 13.04 2.67 22.41
N LEU A 107 12.39 1.66 21.81
CA LEU A 107 12.59 1.31 20.41
C LEU A 107 12.23 2.49 19.49
N LEU A 108 11.08 3.14 19.73
CA LEU A 108 10.64 4.28 18.94
C LEU A 108 11.61 5.46 19.06
N LYS A 109 12.13 5.74 20.28
CA LYS A 109 13.17 6.75 20.48
C LYS A 109 14.47 6.41 19.74
N ALA A 110 14.90 5.16 19.75
CA ALA A 110 16.08 4.72 19.01
C ALA A 110 15.90 4.87 17.50
N VAL A 111 14.72 4.57 16.99
CA VAL A 111 14.37 4.82 15.58
C VAL A 111 14.35 6.31 15.27
N GLU A 112 13.73 7.14 16.10
CA GLU A 112 13.74 8.60 15.93
C GLU A 112 15.16 9.19 15.93
N GLU A 113 16.05 8.67 16.76
CA GLU A 113 17.45 9.08 16.78
C GLU A 113 18.18 8.65 15.48
N SER A 114 17.95 7.42 15.02
CA SER A 114 18.48 6.95 13.75
C SER A 114 18.01 7.82 12.57
N LEU A 115 16.72 8.21 12.58
CA LEU A 115 16.15 9.11 11.59
C LEU A 115 16.78 10.51 11.61
N ARG A 116 17.01 11.10 12.81
CA ARG A 116 17.71 12.38 12.93
C ARG A 116 19.14 12.32 12.38
N LEU A 117 19.86 11.24 12.70
CA LEU A 117 21.20 11.02 12.17
C LEU A 117 21.24 10.86 10.64
N ALA A 118 20.14 10.37 10.07
CA ALA A 118 19.94 10.28 8.63
C ALA A 118 19.42 11.59 7.99
N GLY A 119 19.33 12.70 8.74
CA GLY A 119 18.85 13.99 8.23
C GLY A 119 17.33 14.05 7.98
N ILE A 120 16.55 13.17 8.61
CA ILE A 120 15.11 13.17 8.49
C ILE A 120 14.50 14.18 9.49
N GLU A 121 13.71 15.09 8.96
CA GLU A 121 13.02 16.13 9.74
C GLU A 121 11.57 15.74 10.08
N LYS A 122 10.95 14.91 9.22
CA LYS A 122 9.55 14.51 9.34
C LYS A 122 9.40 13.00 9.23
N VAL A 123 8.73 12.41 10.20
CA VAL A 123 8.46 10.97 10.21
C VAL A 123 6.96 10.69 10.16
N HIS A 124 6.58 9.79 9.26
CA HIS A 124 5.26 9.18 9.22
C HIS A 124 5.30 7.80 9.86
N VAL A 125 4.18 7.34 10.43
CA VAL A 125 4.01 5.97 10.91
C VAL A 125 2.74 5.39 10.28
N GLY A 126 2.92 4.23 9.64
CA GLY A 126 1.87 3.58 8.87
C GLY A 126 1.95 3.91 7.38
N VAL A 127 2.04 2.87 6.58
CA VAL A 127 2.12 2.95 5.12
C VAL A 127 0.77 3.32 4.54
N ILE A 128 0.72 4.39 3.75
CA ILE A 128 -0.41 4.67 2.86
C ILE A 128 -0.12 4.03 1.51
N ARG A 129 -1.14 3.66 0.78
CA ARG A 129 -0.99 3.00 -0.51
C ARG A 129 -0.09 3.82 -1.44
N ASP A 130 1.03 3.24 -1.75
CA ASP A 130 2.06 3.80 -2.61
C ASP A 130 2.68 2.65 -3.41
N GLY A 131 2.75 2.79 -4.71
CA GLY A 131 3.37 1.82 -5.61
C GLY A 131 4.88 1.69 -5.46
N ARG A 132 5.52 2.47 -4.60
CA ARG A 132 6.98 2.53 -4.41
C ARG A 132 7.46 1.83 -3.15
N ASN A 133 6.56 1.36 -2.28
CA ASN A 133 6.96 0.66 -1.06
C ASN A 133 6.82 -0.87 -1.21
N GLY A 134 7.70 -1.61 -0.56
CA GLY A 134 7.75 -3.06 -0.66
C GLY A 134 6.70 -3.82 0.12
N TYR A 135 5.86 -3.14 0.87
CA TYR A 135 4.82 -3.78 1.67
C TYR A 135 3.53 -4.05 0.90
N ALA A 136 3.41 -3.58 -0.35
CA ALA A 136 2.22 -3.82 -1.15
C ALA A 136 1.82 -5.32 -1.11
N GLY A 137 0.54 -5.60 -0.84
CA GLY A 137 0.00 -6.95 -0.72
C GLY A 137 0.32 -7.71 0.56
N LEU A 138 1.34 -7.31 1.33
CA LEU A 138 1.69 -7.94 2.61
C LEU A 138 0.73 -7.46 3.71
N ALA A 139 -0.33 -8.21 3.94
CA ALA A 139 -1.34 -7.87 4.96
C ALA A 139 -0.72 -7.84 6.38
N PRO A 140 -1.19 -6.94 7.26
CA PRO A 140 -2.14 -5.87 7.01
C PRO A 140 -1.50 -4.56 6.51
N ILE A 141 -0.19 -4.40 6.62
CA ILE A 141 0.53 -3.16 6.21
C ILE A 141 0.30 -2.87 4.73
N GLY A 142 0.32 -3.91 3.90
CA GLY A 142 0.14 -3.81 2.45
C GLY A 142 -1.25 -3.35 1.98
N HIS A 143 -2.24 -3.28 2.89
CA HIS A 143 -3.53 -2.65 2.58
C HIS A 143 -3.38 -1.14 2.35
N GLY A 144 -2.29 -0.53 2.82
CA GLY A 144 -1.97 0.86 2.57
C GLY A 144 -2.93 1.85 3.20
N ILE A 145 -3.48 1.52 4.37
CA ILE A 145 -4.38 2.39 5.16
C ILE A 145 -3.71 2.99 6.40
N GLY A 146 -2.41 2.80 6.55
CA GLY A 146 -1.68 3.17 7.75
C GLY A 146 -1.82 2.14 8.87
N ILE A 147 -1.84 2.59 10.10
CA ILE A 147 -2.08 1.74 11.27
C ILE A 147 -3.57 1.46 11.40
N PRO A 148 -4.01 0.20 11.32
CA PRO A 148 -5.42 -0.17 11.47
C PRO A 148 -6.00 0.34 12.80
N VAL A 149 -7.25 0.81 12.77
CA VAL A 149 -7.93 1.27 14.00
C VAL A 149 -8.10 0.11 15.01
N SER A 150 -8.14 -1.12 14.53
CA SER A 150 -8.15 -2.33 15.36
C SER A 150 -6.86 -2.48 16.21
N ASP A 151 -5.73 -1.90 15.78
CA ASP A 151 -4.50 -1.85 16.56
C ASP A 151 -4.46 -0.62 17.50
N ALA A 152 -5.37 -0.60 18.46
CA ALA A 152 -5.47 0.47 19.44
C ALA A 152 -4.21 0.62 20.32
N ARG A 153 -3.41 -0.45 20.48
CA ARG A 153 -2.18 -0.42 21.28
C ARG A 153 -1.12 0.45 20.61
N THR A 154 -0.88 0.25 19.32
CA THR A 154 0.04 1.10 18.53
C THR A 154 -0.48 2.53 18.46
N GLY A 155 -1.78 2.75 18.25
CA GLY A 155 -2.37 4.09 18.27
C GLY A 155 -2.15 4.82 19.61
N SER A 156 -2.30 4.13 20.73
CA SER A 156 -2.05 4.69 22.07
C SER A 156 -0.57 5.00 22.31
N LEU A 157 0.33 4.11 21.86
CA LEU A 157 1.78 4.32 21.92
C LEU A 157 2.17 5.58 21.14
N LEU A 158 1.73 5.73 19.90
CA LEU A 158 2.05 6.86 19.05
C LEU A 158 1.52 8.18 19.62
N SER A 159 0.28 8.20 20.10
CA SER A 159 -0.32 9.38 20.73
C SER A 159 0.49 9.86 21.93
N ARG A 160 0.87 8.97 22.86
CA ARG A 160 1.67 9.36 24.03
C ARG A 160 3.13 9.72 23.69
N SER A 161 3.64 9.26 22.53
CA SER A 161 4.96 9.60 22.02
C SER A 161 5.00 10.91 21.23
N GLY A 162 3.87 11.65 21.19
CA GLY A 162 3.78 12.96 20.56
C GLY A 162 3.50 12.94 19.05
N TYR A 163 3.09 11.79 18.51
CA TYR A 163 2.59 11.71 17.14
C TYR A 163 1.14 12.20 17.08
N ARG A 164 0.79 12.80 15.95
CA ARG A 164 -0.59 13.21 15.63
C ARG A 164 -1.07 12.49 14.39
N VAL A 165 -2.36 12.29 14.27
CA VAL A 165 -2.98 11.73 13.06
C VAL A 165 -2.82 12.75 11.92
N ALA A 166 -2.21 12.32 10.82
CA ALA A 166 -2.04 13.12 9.61
C ALA A 166 -3.16 12.84 8.61
N ARG A 167 -3.52 11.55 8.44
CA ARG A 167 -4.57 11.10 7.51
C ARG A 167 -5.35 9.95 8.12
N THR A 168 -6.60 9.82 7.70
CA THR A 168 -7.45 8.66 7.99
C THR A 168 -7.90 8.08 6.65
N VAL A 169 -7.76 6.76 6.48
CA VAL A 169 -7.95 6.10 5.20
C VAL A 169 -8.88 4.90 5.37
N ASP A 170 -9.88 4.79 4.50
CA ASP A 170 -10.79 3.65 4.43
C ASP A 170 -10.28 2.61 3.45
N ARG A 171 -10.28 1.34 3.86
CA ARG A 171 -10.09 0.20 2.99
C ARG A 171 -11.45 -0.20 2.41
N MET A 172 -11.60 0.01 1.11
CA MET A 172 -12.79 -0.29 0.36
C MET A 172 -12.62 -1.61 -0.38
N VAL A 173 -13.58 -2.53 -0.28
CA VAL A 173 -13.52 -3.87 -0.89
C VAL A 173 -14.79 -4.18 -1.65
N ALA A 174 -14.65 -4.71 -2.87
CA ALA A 174 -15.74 -5.29 -3.64
C ALA A 174 -15.54 -6.80 -3.80
N GLN A 175 -16.61 -7.59 -3.56
CA GLN A 175 -16.64 -9.03 -3.82
C GLN A 175 -17.03 -9.28 -5.28
N THR A 176 -16.20 -10.00 -6.03
CA THR A 176 -16.40 -10.19 -7.48
C THR A 176 -17.40 -11.30 -7.83
N SER A 177 -17.47 -12.36 -7.02
CA SER A 177 -18.31 -13.54 -7.28
C SER A 177 -19.80 -13.23 -7.32
N THR A 178 -20.24 -12.24 -6.55
CA THR A 178 -21.64 -11.79 -6.48
C THR A 178 -21.85 -10.42 -7.09
N TYR A 179 -20.81 -9.86 -7.72
CA TYR A 179 -20.83 -8.50 -8.22
C TYR A 179 -21.85 -8.31 -9.34
N ARG A 180 -22.67 -7.29 -9.19
CA ARG A 180 -23.63 -6.86 -10.20
C ARG A 180 -23.43 -5.38 -10.48
N PRO A 181 -22.95 -5.02 -11.69
CA PRO A 181 -22.77 -3.63 -12.05
C PRO A 181 -24.05 -2.82 -11.87
N PRO A 182 -23.95 -1.56 -11.49
CA PRO A 182 -25.09 -0.65 -11.59
C PRO A 182 -25.61 -0.59 -13.02
N VAL A 183 -26.94 -0.53 -13.16
CA VAL A 183 -27.57 -0.43 -14.49
C VAL A 183 -28.15 0.97 -14.64
N ASN A 184 -27.55 1.78 -15.50
CA ASN A 184 -28.05 3.08 -15.88
C ASN A 184 -27.90 3.32 -17.39
N ARG A 185 -28.54 4.38 -17.89
CA ARG A 185 -28.54 4.70 -19.33
C ARG A 185 -27.14 4.98 -19.87
N SER A 186 -26.30 5.66 -19.11
CA SER A 186 -24.92 5.99 -19.51
C SER A 186 -24.06 4.73 -19.64
N PHE A 187 -24.16 3.80 -18.68
CA PHE A 187 -23.45 2.50 -18.76
C PHE A 187 -23.88 1.67 -19.96
N LEU A 188 -25.17 1.67 -20.29
CA LEU A 188 -25.65 0.98 -21.48
C LEU A 188 -25.15 1.63 -22.77
N GLN A 189 -24.97 2.95 -22.80
CA GLN A 189 -24.37 3.65 -23.93
C GLN A 189 -22.88 3.33 -24.05
N LEU A 190 -22.11 3.46 -22.99
CA LEU A 190 -20.68 3.13 -22.96
C LEU A 190 -20.43 1.68 -23.40
N ARG A 191 -21.23 0.74 -22.93
CA ARG A 191 -21.14 -0.66 -23.35
C ARG A 191 -21.26 -0.89 -24.85
N ARG A 192 -21.97 0.00 -25.57
CA ARG A 192 -22.15 -0.09 -27.03
C ARG A 192 -21.07 0.65 -27.81
N SER A 193 -20.52 1.72 -27.24
CA SER A 193 -19.57 2.60 -27.93
C SER A 193 -18.11 2.33 -27.58
N THR A 194 -17.84 1.47 -26.58
CA THR A 194 -16.48 1.23 -26.07
C THR A 194 -16.17 -0.26 -25.96
N ARG A 195 -14.88 -0.57 -25.88
CA ARG A 195 -14.36 -1.90 -25.52
C ARG A 195 -13.41 -1.78 -24.34
N LEU A 196 -13.31 -2.86 -23.59
CA LEU A 196 -12.29 -3.03 -22.55
C LEU A 196 -11.06 -3.67 -23.16
N ASP A 197 -9.90 -3.19 -22.76
CA ASP A 197 -8.63 -3.81 -23.12
C ASP A 197 -7.65 -3.66 -21.95
N HIS A 198 -6.58 -4.44 -21.94
CA HIS A 198 -5.55 -4.33 -20.93
C HIS A 198 -4.18 -4.61 -21.54
N VAL A 199 -3.17 -3.99 -20.94
CA VAL A 199 -1.77 -4.15 -21.31
C VAL A 199 -0.94 -4.29 -20.04
N PRO A 200 0.20 -4.98 -20.09
CA PRO A 200 1.10 -5.04 -18.94
C PRO A 200 1.67 -3.65 -18.63
N VAL A 201 1.97 -3.44 -17.35
CA VAL A 201 2.65 -2.24 -16.86
C VAL A 201 4.15 -2.51 -16.80
N LEU A 202 4.94 -1.63 -17.37
CA LEU A 202 6.41 -1.67 -17.34
C LEU A 202 6.94 -0.52 -16.47
N PRO A 203 7.45 -0.81 -15.26
CA PRO A 203 8.04 0.22 -14.43
C PRO A 203 9.39 0.67 -15.02
N THR A 204 9.59 1.96 -15.14
CA THR A 204 10.87 2.57 -15.57
C THR A 204 11.70 3.03 -14.37
N ASP A 205 11.06 3.27 -13.23
CA ASP A 205 11.73 3.59 -11.97
C ASP A 205 12.16 2.31 -11.25
N PRO A 206 13.44 2.18 -10.81
CA PRO A 206 13.94 0.98 -10.14
C PRO A 206 13.22 0.66 -8.82
N ARG A 207 12.74 1.67 -8.09
CA ARG A 207 12.02 1.47 -6.82
C ARG A 207 10.61 0.96 -7.07
N VAL A 208 9.93 1.51 -8.07
CA VAL A 208 8.62 1.01 -8.53
C VAL A 208 8.78 -0.43 -9.05
N ALA A 209 9.81 -0.71 -9.87
CA ALA A 209 10.10 -2.06 -10.35
C ALA A 209 10.32 -3.05 -9.20
N ALA A 210 11.08 -2.65 -8.18
CA ALA A 210 11.29 -3.48 -7.00
C ALA A 210 9.99 -3.71 -6.22
N ALA A 211 9.14 -2.71 -6.06
CA ALA A 211 7.84 -2.86 -5.39
C ALA A 211 6.89 -3.78 -6.17
N MET A 212 6.90 -3.70 -7.49
CA MET A 212 6.03 -4.50 -8.39
C MET A 212 6.53 -5.93 -8.63
N SER A 213 7.77 -6.28 -8.25
CA SER A 213 8.43 -7.53 -8.66
C SER A 213 7.72 -8.83 -8.22
N HIS A 214 6.69 -8.75 -7.37
CA HIS A 214 5.91 -9.90 -6.91
C HIS A 214 4.43 -9.79 -7.28
N PHE A 215 4.15 -8.96 -8.29
CA PHE A 215 2.80 -8.72 -8.78
C PHE A 215 2.76 -8.83 -10.30
N ASP A 216 1.65 -9.33 -10.78
CA ASP A 216 1.22 -9.13 -12.16
C ASP A 216 0.40 -7.83 -12.18
N VAL A 217 0.96 -6.82 -12.85
CA VAL A 217 0.36 -5.48 -12.88
C VAL A 217 -0.09 -5.14 -14.29
N GLU A 218 -1.39 -4.89 -14.41
CA GLU A 218 -2.05 -4.57 -15.67
C GLU A 218 -2.64 -3.16 -15.64
N ALA A 219 -2.54 -2.45 -16.75
CA ALA A 219 -3.29 -1.23 -17.02
C ALA A 219 -4.54 -1.60 -17.84
N HIS A 220 -5.71 -1.41 -17.26
CA HIS A 220 -6.99 -1.63 -17.90
C HIS A 220 -7.52 -0.33 -18.47
N SER A 221 -7.91 -0.35 -19.74
CA SER A 221 -8.37 0.82 -20.49
C SER A 221 -9.78 0.64 -21.05
N LEU A 222 -10.55 1.71 -21.03
CA LEU A 222 -11.80 1.83 -21.75
C LEU A 222 -11.55 2.59 -23.05
N ILE A 223 -11.70 1.91 -24.19
CA ILE A 223 -11.34 2.43 -25.51
C ILE A 223 -12.60 2.77 -26.30
N ASP A 224 -12.70 4.01 -26.78
CA ASP A 224 -13.75 4.44 -27.69
C ASP A 224 -13.59 3.76 -29.06
N HIS A 225 -14.66 3.15 -29.59
CA HIS A 225 -14.64 2.43 -30.87
C HIS A 225 -14.37 3.33 -32.07
N GLN A 226 -14.80 4.60 -32.03
CA GLN A 226 -14.68 5.50 -33.16
C GLN A 226 -13.34 6.23 -33.17
N GLN A 227 -12.94 6.72 -31.98
CA GLN A 227 -11.72 7.53 -31.85
C GLN A 227 -10.47 6.66 -31.63
N GLN A 228 -10.62 5.40 -31.24
CA GLN A 228 -9.52 4.51 -30.84
C GLN A 228 -8.63 5.16 -29.76
N GLN A 229 -9.25 5.86 -28.83
CA GLN A 229 -8.60 6.52 -27.70
C GLN A 229 -9.00 5.84 -26.39
N ALA A 230 -8.07 5.75 -25.46
CA ALA A 230 -8.38 5.41 -24.08
C ALA A 230 -9.07 6.61 -23.43
N ILE A 231 -10.32 6.43 -23.02
CA ILE A 231 -11.14 7.47 -22.38
C ILE A 231 -11.24 7.30 -20.86
N ALA A 232 -10.77 6.17 -20.35
CA ALA A 232 -10.58 5.89 -18.93
C ALA A 232 -9.51 4.83 -18.75
N MET A 233 -8.79 4.84 -17.63
CA MET A 233 -7.79 3.83 -17.28
C MET A 233 -7.76 3.61 -15.77
N CYS A 234 -7.43 2.38 -15.36
CA CYS A 234 -7.09 2.04 -13.98
C CYS A 234 -6.03 0.94 -13.94
N GLY A 235 -5.26 0.89 -12.86
CA GLY A 235 -4.30 -0.18 -12.61
C GLY A 235 -4.92 -1.33 -11.82
N LEU A 236 -4.49 -2.55 -12.12
CA LEU A 236 -4.84 -3.74 -11.35
C LEU A 236 -3.56 -4.47 -10.96
N TRP A 237 -3.39 -4.73 -9.67
CA TRP A 237 -2.28 -5.51 -9.13
C TRP A 237 -2.81 -6.85 -8.65
N MET A 238 -2.27 -7.93 -9.18
CA MET A 238 -2.59 -9.29 -8.77
C MET A 238 -1.36 -9.95 -8.18
N GLY A 239 -1.53 -10.73 -7.13
CA GLY A 239 -0.42 -11.48 -6.52
C GLY A 239 0.11 -12.53 -7.49
N ASP A 240 1.44 -12.57 -7.65
CA ASP A 240 2.11 -13.66 -8.36
C ASP A 240 1.83 -15.00 -7.63
N PRO A 241 1.25 -16.00 -8.31
CA PRO A 241 0.91 -17.28 -7.70
C PRO A 241 2.12 -18.06 -7.16
N GLU A 242 3.31 -17.84 -7.72
CA GLU A 242 4.53 -18.52 -7.30
C GLU A 242 5.16 -17.88 -6.05
N VAL A 243 5.02 -16.56 -5.93
CA VAL A 243 5.62 -15.81 -4.83
C VAL A 243 4.68 -15.68 -3.62
N GLN A 244 3.38 -15.53 -3.88
CA GLN A 244 2.31 -15.50 -2.87
C GLN A 244 2.46 -14.43 -1.78
N VAL A 245 3.04 -13.28 -2.09
CA VAL A 245 3.08 -12.12 -1.17
C VAL A 245 1.68 -11.65 -0.82
N MET A 246 0.77 -11.75 -1.78
CA MET A 246 -0.67 -11.54 -1.64
C MET A 246 -1.40 -12.80 -2.11
N GLU A 247 -2.54 -13.10 -1.50
CA GLU A 247 -3.39 -14.19 -1.98
C GLU A 247 -3.80 -13.97 -3.45
N SER A 248 -3.62 -14.98 -4.29
CA SER A 248 -3.97 -14.91 -5.73
C SER A 248 -5.47 -14.66 -5.98
N SER A 249 -6.30 -14.92 -4.98
CA SER A 249 -7.74 -14.63 -5.01
C SER A 249 -8.09 -13.16 -4.77
N LYS A 250 -7.10 -12.30 -4.50
CA LYS A 250 -7.26 -10.88 -4.21
C LYS A 250 -6.55 -10.04 -5.26
N ALA A 251 -7.08 -8.85 -5.52
CA ALA A 251 -6.44 -7.84 -6.34
C ALA A 251 -6.51 -6.46 -5.68
N ILE A 252 -5.56 -5.61 -6.04
CA ILE A 252 -5.53 -4.21 -5.63
C ILE A 252 -5.90 -3.36 -6.84
N LEU A 253 -6.93 -2.54 -6.70
CA LEU A 253 -7.31 -1.55 -7.69
C LEU A 253 -6.53 -0.26 -7.42
N SER A 254 -5.77 0.19 -8.40
CA SER A 254 -5.12 1.50 -8.39
C SER A 254 -5.92 2.45 -9.27
N LEU A 255 -6.42 3.50 -8.65
CA LEU A 255 -7.15 4.56 -9.35
C LEU A 255 -6.12 5.57 -9.83
N THR A 256 -5.76 5.50 -11.11
CA THR A 256 -4.80 6.41 -11.75
C THR A 256 -5.55 7.34 -12.66
N SER A 257 -5.39 8.63 -12.48
CA SER A 257 -5.84 9.61 -13.47
C SER A 257 -4.84 9.61 -14.62
N LEU A 258 -5.27 9.25 -15.82
CA LEU A 258 -4.45 9.32 -17.02
C LEU A 258 -5.15 10.21 -18.04
N GLU A 259 -4.37 11.07 -18.67
CA GLU A 259 -4.87 11.86 -19.79
C GLU A 259 -5.26 10.97 -20.96
N ALA A 260 -6.31 11.34 -21.67
CA ALA A 260 -6.77 10.64 -22.85
C ALA A 260 -5.64 10.57 -23.89
N HIS A 261 -5.20 9.38 -24.24
CA HIS A 261 -4.17 9.16 -25.24
C HIS A 261 -4.63 8.15 -26.29
N ARG A 262 -3.99 8.19 -27.45
CA ARG A 262 -4.26 7.19 -28.49
C ARG A 262 -3.81 5.82 -28.02
N TYR A 263 -4.73 4.88 -27.99
CA TYR A 263 -4.45 3.50 -27.62
C TYR A 263 -3.79 2.76 -28.79
N ASP A 264 -2.58 2.29 -28.61
CA ASP A 264 -1.80 1.55 -29.60
C ASP A 264 -1.51 0.09 -29.19
N GLY A 265 -1.99 -0.33 -28.02
CA GLY A 265 -1.76 -1.66 -27.47
C GLY A 265 -0.34 -1.86 -26.89
N ALA A 266 0.45 -0.80 -26.84
CA ALA A 266 1.76 -0.88 -26.21
C ALA A 266 1.66 -0.98 -24.68
N PRO A 267 2.65 -1.61 -24.01
CA PRO A 267 2.74 -1.59 -22.55
C PRO A 267 2.77 -0.17 -22.00
N VAL A 268 2.06 0.06 -20.90
CA VAL A 268 2.09 1.35 -20.21
C VAL A 268 3.39 1.45 -19.40
N GLN A 269 4.16 2.49 -19.65
CA GLN A 269 5.34 2.80 -18.86
C GLN A 269 4.94 3.62 -17.65
N ILE A 270 5.36 3.17 -16.47
CA ILE A 270 5.17 3.89 -15.22
C ILE A 270 6.53 4.30 -14.69
N ASP A 271 6.76 5.60 -14.60
CA ASP A 271 7.93 6.20 -13.97
C ASP A 271 7.62 6.66 -12.54
N ALA A 272 8.61 7.26 -11.89
CA ALA A 272 8.47 7.81 -10.55
C ALA A 272 7.44 8.96 -10.46
N ASN A 273 7.04 9.53 -11.58
CA ASN A 273 6.13 10.68 -11.65
C ASN A 273 4.66 10.26 -11.77
N VAL A 274 4.38 8.98 -12.03
CA VAL A 274 3.01 8.47 -12.05
C VAL A 274 2.61 8.10 -10.62
N GLU A 275 1.79 8.91 -10.00
CA GLU A 275 1.18 8.55 -8.72
C GLU A 275 0.22 7.37 -8.91
N MET A 276 0.60 6.22 -8.39
CA MET A 276 -0.31 5.08 -8.22
C MET A 276 -1.11 5.25 -6.93
N GLY A 277 -1.84 6.34 -6.84
CA GLY A 277 -2.65 6.71 -5.69
C GLY A 277 -4.12 6.91 -6.04
N THR A 278 -4.90 7.19 -5.04
CA THR A 278 -6.27 7.65 -5.24
C THR A 278 -6.24 9.04 -5.87
N PRO A 279 -7.01 9.28 -6.94
CA PRO A 279 -7.15 10.62 -7.47
C PRO A 279 -7.77 11.55 -6.43
N ASP A 280 -7.32 12.78 -6.38
CA ASP A 280 -7.93 13.84 -5.55
C ASP A 280 -9.30 14.28 -6.08
N CYS A 281 -9.83 13.59 -7.09
CA CYS A 281 -11.02 14.02 -7.82
C CYS A 281 -12.06 12.91 -7.95
N GLU A 282 -13.25 13.36 -8.28
CA GLU A 282 -14.42 12.55 -8.60
C GLU A 282 -14.16 11.67 -9.83
N LEU A 283 -14.52 10.38 -9.73
CA LEU A 283 -14.46 9.48 -10.88
C LEU A 283 -15.44 9.94 -11.97
N SER A 284 -14.95 10.02 -13.20
CA SER A 284 -15.80 10.22 -14.38
C SER A 284 -16.77 9.04 -14.57
N MET A 285 -17.77 9.21 -15.42
CA MET A 285 -18.71 8.15 -15.75
C MET A 285 -18.02 6.99 -16.46
N GLU A 286 -17.00 7.29 -17.26
CA GLU A 286 -16.17 6.34 -17.99
C GLU A 286 -15.32 5.50 -17.04
N GLU A 287 -14.70 6.12 -16.04
CA GLU A 287 -13.92 5.42 -15.01
C GLU A 287 -14.82 4.53 -14.14
N GLN A 288 -15.99 5.02 -13.73
CA GLN A 288 -16.96 4.21 -13.00
C GLN A 288 -17.41 2.99 -13.80
N PHE A 289 -17.66 3.15 -15.10
CA PHE A 289 -18.03 2.05 -15.99
C PHE A 289 -16.88 1.05 -16.17
N LEU A 290 -15.65 1.55 -16.36
CA LEU A 290 -14.45 0.73 -16.45
C LEU A 290 -14.26 -0.12 -15.19
N ILE A 291 -14.24 0.50 -14.01
CA ILE A 291 -14.07 -0.18 -12.71
C ILE A 291 -15.16 -1.24 -12.53
N SER A 292 -16.40 -0.88 -12.78
CA SER A 292 -17.55 -1.77 -12.63
C SER A 292 -17.44 -2.99 -13.56
N SER A 293 -17.05 -2.78 -14.80
CA SER A 293 -16.88 -3.84 -15.79
C SER A 293 -15.68 -4.74 -15.47
N LEU A 294 -14.59 -4.14 -15.00
CA LEU A 294 -13.40 -4.85 -14.54
C LEU A 294 -13.76 -5.77 -13.36
N VAL A 295 -14.34 -5.24 -12.28
CA VAL A 295 -14.73 -6.03 -11.11
C VAL A 295 -15.64 -7.20 -11.49
N GLN A 296 -16.58 -7.00 -12.41
CA GLN A 296 -17.44 -8.07 -12.90
C GLN A 296 -16.68 -9.17 -13.62
N SER A 297 -15.62 -8.86 -14.35
CA SER A 297 -14.84 -9.82 -15.15
C SER A 297 -13.88 -10.65 -14.30
N LEU A 298 -13.45 -10.17 -13.15
CA LEU A 298 -12.38 -10.75 -12.35
C LEU A 298 -12.73 -12.11 -11.73
N SER A 299 -14.00 -12.38 -11.47
CA SER A 299 -14.42 -13.72 -11.01
C SER A 299 -14.06 -14.83 -11.99
N ASN A 300 -14.04 -14.53 -13.29
CA ASN A 300 -13.61 -15.48 -14.32
C ASN A 300 -12.10 -15.76 -14.28
N ARG A 301 -11.34 -14.89 -13.65
CA ARG A 301 -9.89 -15.01 -13.42
C ARG A 301 -9.55 -15.56 -12.03
N GLN A 302 -10.55 -16.06 -11.31
CA GLN A 302 -10.42 -16.57 -9.93
C GLN A 302 -9.98 -15.50 -8.89
N VAL A 303 -10.14 -14.23 -9.22
CA VAL A 303 -9.98 -13.13 -8.26
C VAL A 303 -11.35 -12.85 -7.63
N PHE A 304 -11.49 -13.10 -6.34
CA PHE A 304 -12.78 -13.05 -5.64
C PHE A 304 -13.01 -11.77 -4.85
N SER A 305 -11.95 -10.99 -4.62
CA SER A 305 -12.07 -9.67 -4.00
C SER A 305 -11.11 -8.66 -4.61
N VAL A 306 -11.57 -7.42 -4.69
CA VAL A 306 -10.79 -6.27 -5.15
C VAL A 306 -10.81 -5.22 -4.07
N GLU A 307 -9.65 -4.71 -3.69
CA GLU A 307 -9.52 -3.67 -2.68
C GLU A 307 -8.90 -2.39 -3.22
N THR A 308 -9.25 -1.28 -2.62
CA THR A 308 -8.57 0.01 -2.79
C THR A 308 -8.57 0.77 -1.46
N ALA A 309 -7.66 1.72 -1.30
CA ALA A 309 -7.56 2.57 -0.13
C ALA A 309 -7.92 4.01 -0.52
N VAL A 310 -8.77 4.66 0.25
CA VAL A 310 -9.31 6.00 -0.05
C VAL A 310 -9.25 6.86 1.20
N ASP A 311 -8.80 8.10 1.06
CA ASP A 311 -8.81 9.07 2.15
C ASP A 311 -10.24 9.36 2.60
N CYS A 312 -10.48 9.39 3.91
CA CYS A 312 -11.80 9.66 4.46
C CYS A 312 -12.33 11.06 4.16
N ASP A 313 -11.44 11.99 3.82
CA ASP A 313 -11.80 13.35 3.41
C ASP A 313 -12.32 13.39 1.97
N ASP A 314 -12.01 12.39 1.14
CA ASP A 314 -12.54 12.27 -0.23
C ASP A 314 -13.95 11.63 -0.24
N ARG A 315 -14.91 12.41 0.27
CA ARG A 315 -16.31 11.96 0.40
C ARG A 315 -16.98 11.62 -0.92
N LYS A 316 -16.58 12.28 -2.01
CA LYS A 316 -17.16 12.04 -3.33
C LYS A 316 -16.74 10.68 -3.85
N LEU A 317 -15.44 10.41 -3.87
CA LEU A 317 -14.89 9.12 -4.29
C LEU A 317 -15.44 7.97 -3.44
N LEU A 318 -15.51 8.15 -2.11
CA LEU A 318 -16.11 7.16 -1.21
C LEU A 318 -17.57 6.88 -1.55
N THR A 319 -18.35 7.90 -1.90
CA THR A 319 -19.75 7.72 -2.31
C THR A 319 -19.85 6.98 -3.63
N GLN A 320 -19.04 7.36 -4.63
CA GLN A 320 -19.02 6.69 -5.93
C GLN A 320 -18.59 5.22 -5.84
N LEU A 321 -17.58 4.90 -5.01
CA LEU A 321 -17.17 3.51 -4.77
C LEU A 321 -18.28 2.70 -4.08
N LYS A 322 -19.02 3.29 -3.13
CA LYS A 322 -20.20 2.64 -2.53
C LYS A 322 -21.30 2.37 -3.56
N ASP A 323 -21.54 3.30 -4.47
CA ASP A 323 -22.47 3.11 -5.59
C ASP A 323 -22.02 1.97 -6.52
N LEU A 324 -20.69 1.81 -6.69
CA LEU A 324 -20.05 0.69 -7.36
C LEU A 324 -19.94 -0.58 -6.48
N LYS A 325 -20.63 -0.63 -5.33
CA LYS A 325 -20.71 -1.81 -4.45
C LYS A 325 -19.39 -2.16 -3.74
N PHE A 326 -18.50 -1.20 -3.57
CA PHE A 326 -17.42 -1.33 -2.61
C PHE A 326 -17.93 -1.02 -1.20
N GLU A 327 -17.49 -1.80 -0.24
CA GLU A 327 -17.82 -1.64 1.17
C GLU A 327 -16.58 -1.26 1.96
N CYS A 328 -16.70 -0.34 2.90
CA CYS A 328 -15.63 -0.04 3.84
C CYS A 328 -15.54 -1.21 4.84
N VAL A 329 -14.44 -1.96 4.78
CA VAL A 329 -14.21 -3.11 5.67
C VAL A 329 -13.30 -2.77 6.84
N GLU A 330 -12.48 -1.75 6.71
CA GLU A 330 -11.52 -1.34 7.72
C GLU A 330 -11.13 0.11 7.54
N GLN A 331 -10.76 0.76 8.63
CA GLN A 331 -10.19 2.10 8.64
C GLN A 331 -8.82 2.08 9.31
N GLY A 332 -7.91 2.88 8.80
CA GLY A 332 -6.59 3.05 9.38
C GLY A 332 -6.16 4.52 9.46
N LYS A 333 -5.03 4.76 10.11
CA LYS A 333 -4.50 6.10 10.37
C LYS A 333 -3.02 6.16 10.03
N GLN A 334 -2.63 7.16 9.30
CA GLN A 334 -1.23 7.56 9.22
C GLN A 334 -0.95 8.60 10.29
N TRP A 335 0.08 8.36 11.05
CA TRP A 335 0.55 9.26 12.12
C TRP A 335 1.76 10.04 11.64
N MET A 336 2.00 11.18 12.24
CA MET A 336 3.10 12.07 11.86
C MET A 336 3.71 12.77 13.09
N LYS A 337 5.03 12.99 13.03
CA LYS A 337 5.78 13.80 13.99
C LYS A 337 6.92 14.52 13.29
N ASN A 338 7.19 15.78 13.68
CA ASN A 338 8.40 16.48 13.28
C ASN A 338 9.51 16.11 14.29
N LEU A 339 10.72 15.84 13.78
CA LEU A 339 11.87 15.39 14.56
C LEU A 339 12.85 16.53 14.91
N SER A 340 12.35 17.73 15.02
CA SER A 340 13.17 18.90 15.41
C SER A 340 13.95 18.69 16.72
#